data_1361c56cb32d77814bf27794da8dc76d
#
_entry.id   1361c56cb32d77814bf27794da8dc76d
#
_cell.length_a   1.000
_cell.length_b   1.000
_cell.length_c   1.000
_cell.angle_alpha   90.00
_cell.angle_beta   90.00
_cell.angle_gamma   90.00
#
_symmetry.space_group_name_H-M   'P 1'
#
loop_
_entity.id
_entity.type
_entity.pdbx_description
1 polymer ?
#
loop_
_entity_poly.entity_id
_entity_poly.type
_entity_poly.pdbx_seq_one_letter_code
_entity_poly.pdbx_strand_id
1 'polypeptide(L)'
;MHRYLLEGKGHEAIVLSVIGSIFSLILSVLLVIPLIYTLRTIYPFLQKTIVYLLIFSVIYLIVREKRSRFLAIIVFLLSGTLGIITLNFPNLEQPLFPLFSGLFGVSTLLISLNSESRVPKQSITYPKISKKEILKITPVSVFSGGLVSTLPALGSSQATILGTVLLKKITSKEFLLMMGGINTVNFVLSFISLYVIDKARNGAVVGISQILEKITLNHFIIFLAICMISGGVAAISTIHLSKIFSYYISKINYQILALSIIAFIAFLVLLISGFYGFLILITGTFIGIIPTLKNIGKHHLMGCLMIPIILFYLL
;
A
#
# COMPACT_ATOMS: atom_id res chain seq x y z
N MET A 1 -4.47 -4.02 11.49
CA MET A 1 -3.54 -5.10 11.92
C MET A 1 -2.95 -4.86 13.31
N HIS A 2 -2.33 -3.70 13.58
CA HIS A 2 -1.67 -3.44 14.88
C HIS A 2 -2.57 -3.69 16.10
N ARG A 3 -3.83 -3.22 16.07
CA ARG A 3 -4.80 -3.47 17.15
C ARG A 3 -5.00 -4.97 17.43
N TYR A 4 -5.16 -5.78 16.40
CA TYR A 4 -5.30 -7.24 16.55
C TYR A 4 -4.05 -7.89 17.15
N LEU A 5 -2.86 -7.38 16.80
CA LEU A 5 -1.61 -7.84 17.40
C LEU A 5 -1.57 -7.56 18.90
N LEU A 6 -1.99 -6.36 19.32
CA LEU A 6 -2.06 -5.99 20.74
C LEU A 6 -3.17 -6.73 21.51
N GLU A 7 -4.20 -7.21 20.81
CA GLU A 7 -5.26 -8.07 21.39
C GLU A 7 -4.87 -9.55 21.41
N GLY A 8 -3.64 -9.92 21.00
CA GLY A 8 -3.19 -11.32 20.90
C GLY A 8 -3.80 -12.11 19.75
N LYS A 9 -4.37 -11.44 18.74
CA LYS A 9 -5.08 -12.02 17.59
C LYS A 9 -4.40 -11.73 16.24
N GLY A 10 -3.06 -11.62 16.24
CA GLY A 10 -2.30 -11.28 15.03
C GLY A 10 -2.51 -12.28 13.89
N HIS A 11 -2.55 -13.59 14.20
CA HIS A 11 -2.84 -14.64 13.24
C HIS A 11 -4.22 -14.45 12.57
N GLU A 12 -5.25 -14.13 13.35
CA GLU A 12 -6.60 -13.89 12.85
C GLU A 12 -6.63 -12.72 11.85
N ALA A 13 -5.88 -11.64 12.12
CA ALA A 13 -5.78 -10.49 11.21
C ALA A 13 -5.13 -10.84 9.87
N ILE A 14 -4.09 -11.69 9.90
CA ILE A 14 -3.42 -12.18 8.69
C ILE A 14 -4.36 -13.07 7.88
N VAL A 15 -5.05 -14.00 8.52
CA VAL A 15 -6.03 -14.88 7.86
C VAL A 15 -7.15 -14.07 7.19
N LEU A 16 -7.67 -13.03 7.86
CA LEU A 16 -8.66 -12.10 7.28
C LEU A 16 -8.13 -11.46 5.99
N SER A 17 -6.91 -10.94 6.03
CA SER A 17 -6.27 -10.30 4.86
C SER A 17 -6.08 -11.31 3.71
N VAL A 18 -5.64 -12.53 4.01
CA VAL A 18 -5.45 -13.60 3.01
C VAL A 18 -6.78 -14.01 2.37
N ILE A 19 -7.85 -14.16 3.16
CA ILE A 19 -9.18 -14.45 2.62
C ILE A 19 -9.63 -13.34 1.67
N GLY A 20 -9.49 -12.08 2.07
CA GLY A 20 -9.78 -10.93 1.21
C GLY A 20 -8.98 -10.95 -0.09
N SER A 21 -7.67 -11.28 -0.01
CA SER A 21 -6.79 -11.41 -1.17
C SER A 21 -7.25 -12.49 -2.15
N ILE A 22 -7.54 -13.70 -1.68
CA ILE A 22 -7.93 -14.83 -2.53
C ILE A 22 -9.26 -14.53 -3.25
N PHE A 23 -10.30 -14.13 -2.49
CA PHE A 23 -11.60 -13.88 -3.11
C PHE A 23 -11.56 -12.70 -4.10
N SER A 24 -10.77 -11.67 -3.79
CA SER A 24 -10.59 -10.55 -4.72
C SER A 24 -9.73 -10.90 -5.92
N LEU A 25 -8.74 -11.79 -5.78
CA LEU A 25 -7.97 -12.35 -6.89
C LEU A 25 -8.88 -13.11 -7.85
N ILE A 26 -9.66 -14.05 -7.34
CA ILE A 26 -10.61 -14.83 -8.14
C ILE A 26 -11.59 -13.92 -8.86
N LEU A 27 -12.20 -12.97 -8.15
CA LEU A 27 -13.17 -12.06 -8.75
C LEU A 27 -12.53 -11.15 -9.80
N SER A 28 -11.31 -10.64 -9.57
CA SER A 28 -10.62 -9.79 -10.55
C SER A 28 -10.24 -10.54 -11.82
N VAL A 29 -9.87 -11.83 -11.72
CA VAL A 29 -9.60 -12.68 -12.89
C VAL A 29 -10.89 -13.04 -13.62
N LEU A 30 -11.98 -13.36 -12.90
CA LEU A 30 -13.30 -13.59 -13.52
C LEU A 30 -13.84 -12.35 -14.24
N LEU A 31 -13.55 -11.17 -13.69
CA LEU A 31 -13.97 -9.88 -14.28
C LEU A 31 -12.93 -9.29 -15.22
N VAL A 32 -11.93 -10.07 -15.68
CA VAL A 32 -10.84 -9.54 -16.51
C VAL A 32 -11.33 -8.90 -17.80
N ILE A 33 -12.28 -9.50 -18.48
CA ILE A 33 -12.85 -8.98 -19.74
C ILE A 33 -13.55 -7.65 -19.53
N PRO A 34 -14.54 -7.50 -18.61
CA PRO A 34 -15.14 -6.21 -18.33
C PRO A 34 -14.14 -5.18 -17.78
N LEU A 35 -13.11 -5.60 -17.02
CA LEU A 35 -12.08 -4.70 -16.54
C LEU A 35 -11.19 -4.17 -17.68
N ILE A 36 -10.84 -5.00 -18.65
CA ILE A 36 -10.12 -4.59 -19.88
C ILE A 36 -10.96 -3.54 -20.62
N TYR A 37 -12.23 -3.83 -20.88
CA TYR A 37 -13.11 -2.92 -21.59
C TYR A 37 -13.28 -1.59 -20.85
N THR A 38 -13.52 -1.65 -19.55
CA THR A 38 -13.66 -0.48 -18.68
C THR A 38 -12.37 0.37 -18.70
N LEU A 39 -11.22 -0.25 -18.54
CA LEU A 39 -9.94 0.44 -18.53
C LEU A 39 -9.68 1.11 -19.89
N ARG A 40 -9.90 0.39 -21.00
CA ARG A 40 -9.69 0.91 -22.36
C ARG A 40 -10.57 2.12 -22.66
N THR A 41 -11.83 2.11 -22.19
CA THR A 41 -12.79 3.18 -22.42
C THR A 41 -12.56 4.37 -21.48
N ILE A 42 -12.29 4.12 -20.21
CA ILE A 42 -12.21 5.18 -19.20
C ILE A 42 -10.82 5.81 -19.15
N TYR A 43 -9.76 5.07 -19.48
CA TYR A 43 -8.39 5.55 -19.34
C TYR A 43 -8.08 6.85 -20.12
N PRO A 44 -8.49 7.04 -21.39
CA PRO A 44 -8.26 8.30 -22.09
C PRO A 44 -8.91 9.50 -21.41
N PHE A 45 -10.08 9.30 -20.81
CA PHE A 45 -10.76 10.33 -20.02
C PHE A 45 -10.03 10.56 -18.68
N LEU A 46 -9.66 9.48 -17.98
CA LEU A 46 -8.90 9.57 -16.73
C LEU A 46 -7.57 10.30 -16.92
N GLN A 47 -6.87 10.06 -18.01
CA GLN A 47 -5.58 10.71 -18.28
C GLN A 47 -5.71 12.23 -18.38
N LYS A 48 -6.81 12.73 -18.96
CA LYS A 48 -7.09 14.18 -19.05
C LYS A 48 -7.53 14.78 -17.72
N THR A 49 -8.15 13.99 -16.85
CA THR A 49 -8.75 14.46 -15.59
C THR A 49 -7.95 14.06 -14.34
N ILE A 50 -6.82 13.37 -14.53
CA ILE A 50 -6.05 12.76 -13.43
C ILE A 50 -5.64 13.79 -12.37
N VAL A 51 -5.25 14.99 -12.79
CA VAL A 51 -4.83 16.09 -11.90
C VAL A 51 -5.98 16.53 -11.01
N TYR A 52 -7.15 16.74 -11.60
CA TYR A 52 -8.34 17.15 -10.85
C TYR A 52 -8.78 16.08 -9.86
N LEU A 53 -8.69 14.79 -10.26
CA LEU A 53 -8.99 13.66 -9.37
C LEU A 53 -7.99 13.56 -8.22
N LEU A 54 -6.71 13.81 -8.47
CA LEU A 54 -5.69 13.83 -7.41
C LEU A 54 -5.93 15.00 -6.46
N ILE A 55 -6.17 16.20 -6.97
CA ILE A 55 -6.49 17.38 -6.15
C ILE A 55 -7.75 17.13 -5.32
N PHE A 56 -8.81 16.60 -5.94
CA PHE A 56 -10.02 16.24 -5.21
C PHE A 56 -9.75 15.22 -4.10
N SER A 57 -8.94 14.20 -4.39
CA SER A 57 -8.54 13.16 -3.43
C SER A 57 -7.79 13.75 -2.23
N VAL A 58 -6.86 14.67 -2.48
CA VAL A 58 -6.11 15.40 -1.45
C VAL A 58 -7.05 16.23 -0.58
N ILE A 59 -7.90 17.05 -1.21
CA ILE A 59 -8.87 17.89 -0.50
C ILE A 59 -9.78 17.02 0.36
N TYR A 60 -10.31 15.94 -0.21
CA TYR A 60 -11.18 15.00 0.49
C TYR A 60 -10.50 14.41 1.73
N LEU A 61 -9.25 13.93 1.60
CA LEU A 61 -8.50 13.35 2.71
C LEU A 61 -8.22 14.37 3.82
N ILE A 62 -7.89 15.62 3.46
CA ILE A 62 -7.65 16.71 4.42
C ILE A 62 -8.95 17.11 5.14
N VAL A 63 -10.05 17.25 4.40
CA VAL A 63 -11.36 17.64 4.99
C VAL A 63 -11.87 16.54 5.94
N ARG A 64 -11.60 15.29 5.62
CA ARG A 64 -11.98 14.14 6.46
C ARG A 64 -11.13 14.00 7.73
N GLU A 65 -9.99 14.69 7.84
CA GLU A 65 -9.17 14.65 9.04
C GLU A 65 -9.92 15.26 10.23
N LYS A 66 -10.07 14.44 11.31
CA LYS A 66 -10.87 14.80 12.47
C LYS A 66 -10.13 15.59 13.53
N ARG A 67 -8.79 15.43 13.61
CA ARG A 67 -7.98 16.00 14.69
C ARG A 67 -7.52 17.42 14.38
N SER A 68 -6.79 17.61 13.27
CA SER A 68 -6.31 18.92 12.86
C SER A 68 -6.05 18.96 11.36
N ARG A 69 -6.93 19.63 10.64
CA ARG A 69 -6.79 19.86 9.19
C ARG A 69 -5.56 20.70 8.88
N PHE A 70 -5.27 21.68 9.72
CA PHE A 70 -4.10 22.56 9.56
C PHE A 70 -2.79 21.78 9.62
N LEU A 71 -2.61 20.91 10.61
CA LEU A 71 -1.44 20.06 10.70
C LEU A 71 -1.38 19.02 9.57
N ALA A 72 -2.52 18.51 9.10
CA ALA A 72 -2.58 17.61 7.95
C ALA A 72 -2.05 18.30 6.69
N ILE A 73 -2.41 19.57 6.47
CA ILE A 73 -1.89 20.37 5.34
C ILE A 73 -0.37 20.56 5.48
N ILE A 74 0.11 20.93 6.67
CA ILE A 74 1.55 21.11 6.90
C ILE A 74 2.32 19.83 6.60
N VAL A 75 1.87 18.68 7.12
CA VAL A 75 2.51 17.38 6.89
C VAL A 75 2.48 17.02 5.40
N PHE A 76 1.36 17.28 4.73
CA PHE A 76 1.22 17.04 3.30
C PHE A 76 2.20 17.91 2.48
N LEU A 77 2.31 19.18 2.80
CA LEU A 77 3.24 20.10 2.14
C LEU A 77 4.70 19.76 2.43
N LEU A 78 5.07 19.49 3.70
CA LEU A 78 6.43 19.09 4.06
C LEU A 78 6.86 17.79 3.39
N SER A 79 5.99 16.79 3.36
CA SER A 79 6.30 15.55 2.65
C SER A 79 6.38 15.77 1.13
N GLY A 80 5.55 16.65 0.59
CA GLY A 80 5.56 17.01 -0.84
C GLY A 80 6.80 17.75 -1.28
N THR A 81 7.26 18.73 -0.51
CA THR A 81 8.53 19.43 -0.77
C THR A 81 9.71 18.47 -0.71
N LEU A 82 9.74 17.58 0.30
CA LEU A 82 10.76 16.53 0.36
C LEU A 82 10.69 15.62 -0.87
N GLY A 83 9.48 15.27 -1.34
CA GLY A 83 9.28 14.46 -2.55
C GLY A 83 9.80 15.15 -3.80
N ILE A 84 9.51 16.45 -4.00
CA ILE A 84 10.03 17.24 -5.12
C ILE A 84 11.55 17.24 -5.12
N ILE A 85 12.17 17.55 -3.98
CA ILE A 85 13.64 17.59 -3.85
C ILE A 85 14.22 16.22 -4.16
N THR A 86 13.68 15.15 -3.58
CA THR A 86 14.21 13.79 -3.72
C THR A 86 14.11 13.27 -5.15
N LEU A 87 12.97 13.48 -5.82
CA LEU A 87 12.75 12.96 -7.18
C LEU A 87 13.52 13.73 -8.26
N ASN A 88 13.85 15.00 -8.00
CA ASN A 88 14.64 15.82 -8.91
C ASN A 88 16.14 15.90 -8.50
N PHE A 89 16.57 15.12 -7.49
CA PHE A 89 17.95 15.17 -7.05
C PHE A 89 18.87 14.48 -8.06
N PRO A 90 19.87 15.19 -8.61
CA PRO A 90 20.75 14.63 -9.63
C PRO A 90 21.57 13.46 -9.07
N ASN A 91 21.69 12.40 -9.87
CA ASN A 91 22.49 11.20 -9.55
C ASN A 91 22.12 10.45 -8.28
N LEU A 92 20.88 10.59 -7.79
CA LEU A 92 20.39 9.80 -6.66
C LEU A 92 19.81 8.48 -7.18
N GLU A 93 20.48 7.37 -6.89
CA GLU A 93 19.97 6.05 -7.23
C GLU A 93 18.81 5.67 -6.31
N GLN A 94 17.74 5.10 -6.90
CA GLN A 94 16.55 4.61 -6.19
C GLN A 94 15.94 5.64 -5.22
N PRO A 95 15.59 6.88 -5.64
CA PRO A 95 15.16 7.97 -4.75
C PRO A 95 13.96 7.63 -3.86
N LEU A 96 13.07 6.75 -4.31
CA LEU A 96 11.89 6.33 -3.55
C LEU A 96 12.25 5.46 -2.33
N PHE A 97 13.40 4.77 -2.37
CA PHE A 97 13.79 3.88 -1.29
C PHE A 97 14.09 4.64 0.03
N PRO A 98 15.00 5.62 0.09
CA PRO A 98 15.21 6.42 1.29
C PRO A 98 13.98 7.24 1.69
N LEU A 99 13.25 7.79 0.71
CA LEU A 99 12.06 8.61 0.94
C LEU A 99 10.96 7.84 1.69
N PHE A 100 10.56 6.68 1.19
CA PHE A 100 9.51 5.88 1.84
C PHE A 100 9.99 5.19 3.10
N SER A 101 11.23 4.72 3.10
CA SER A 101 11.82 4.11 4.30
C SER A 101 11.84 5.11 5.47
N GLY A 102 12.17 6.37 5.24
CA GLY A 102 12.11 7.42 6.25
C GLY A 102 10.70 7.76 6.67
N LEU A 103 9.87 8.19 5.71
CA LEU A 103 8.50 8.69 6.00
C LEU A 103 7.61 7.64 6.69
N PHE A 104 7.70 6.36 6.30
CA PHE A 104 6.78 5.33 6.79
C PHE A 104 7.45 4.24 7.62
N GLY A 105 8.64 3.78 7.23
CA GLY A 105 9.33 2.66 7.87
C GLY A 105 9.99 3.05 9.18
N VAL A 106 11.11 3.74 9.09
CA VAL A 106 11.95 4.12 10.25
C VAL A 106 11.19 5.00 11.23
N SER A 107 10.39 5.97 10.74
CA SER A 107 9.54 6.81 11.59
C SER A 107 8.57 5.99 12.46
N THR A 108 7.99 4.93 11.90
CA THR A 108 7.06 4.06 12.64
C THR A 108 7.80 3.20 13.66
N LEU A 109 8.96 2.65 13.27
CA LEU A 109 9.78 1.83 14.17
C LEU A 109 10.32 2.65 15.34
N LEU A 110 10.81 3.88 15.11
CA LEU A 110 11.30 4.76 16.17
C LEU A 110 10.23 5.10 17.21
N ILE A 111 9.00 5.38 16.76
CA ILE A 111 7.91 5.64 17.70
C ILE A 111 7.58 4.38 18.50
N SER A 112 7.64 3.23 17.86
CA SER A 112 7.34 1.95 18.53
C SER A 112 8.39 1.56 19.58
N LEU A 113 9.63 2.05 19.47
CA LEU A 113 10.67 1.86 20.48
C LEU A 113 10.31 2.51 21.82
N ASN A 114 9.63 3.67 21.79
CA ASN A 114 9.20 4.38 22.99
C ASN A 114 7.92 3.80 23.61
N SER A 115 7.23 2.92 22.91
CA SER A 115 6.08 2.21 23.47
C SER A 115 6.59 0.97 24.22
N GLU A 116 6.43 0.93 25.55
CA GLU A 116 6.70 -0.22 26.40
C GLU A 116 5.77 -1.42 26.11
N SER A 117 5.09 -1.42 24.97
CA SER A 117 4.12 -2.44 24.60
C SER A 117 4.84 -3.76 24.31
N ARG A 118 4.94 -4.60 25.33
CA ARG A 118 5.24 -6.02 25.11
C ARG A 118 4.12 -6.62 24.27
N VAL A 119 4.50 -7.23 23.14
CA VAL A 119 3.54 -7.95 22.32
C VAL A 119 2.99 -9.11 23.15
N PRO A 120 1.67 -9.17 23.42
CA PRO A 120 1.10 -10.24 24.21
C PRO A 120 1.25 -11.59 23.50
N LYS A 121 1.12 -12.68 24.25
CA LYS A 121 1.09 -14.02 23.65
C LYS A 121 -0.02 -14.07 22.60
N GLN A 122 0.35 -14.52 21.39
CA GLN A 122 -0.59 -14.59 20.27
C GLN A 122 -1.34 -15.93 20.30
N SER A 123 -2.65 -15.86 20.17
CA SER A 123 -3.50 -17.04 20.02
C SER A 123 -3.65 -17.39 18.53
N ILE A 124 -3.55 -18.69 18.23
CA ILE A 124 -3.80 -19.19 16.87
C ILE A 124 -5.30 -19.46 16.75
N THR A 125 -6.06 -18.40 16.49
CA THR A 125 -7.50 -18.46 16.28
C THR A 125 -7.84 -18.12 14.83
N TYR A 126 -8.93 -18.71 14.34
CA TYR A 126 -9.43 -18.42 12.99
C TYR A 126 -10.65 -17.49 13.07
N PRO A 127 -10.74 -16.51 12.17
CA PRO A 127 -11.87 -15.59 12.17
C PRO A 127 -13.17 -16.29 11.78
N LYS A 128 -14.24 -15.99 12.50
CA LYS A 128 -15.59 -16.35 12.05
C LYS A 128 -16.05 -15.28 11.06
N ILE A 129 -16.17 -15.67 9.79
CA ILE A 129 -16.59 -14.78 8.68
C ILE A 129 -17.80 -15.40 8.00
N SER A 130 -18.82 -14.59 7.76
CA SER A 130 -19.98 -15.02 6.99
C SER A 130 -19.74 -14.88 5.48
N LYS A 131 -20.39 -15.74 4.70
CA LYS A 131 -20.38 -15.63 3.23
C LYS A 131 -20.89 -14.25 2.76
N LYS A 132 -21.83 -13.65 3.49
CA LYS A 132 -22.38 -12.32 3.21
C LYS A 132 -21.32 -11.22 3.34
N GLU A 133 -20.44 -11.29 4.35
CA GLU A 133 -19.33 -10.33 4.51
C GLU A 133 -18.35 -10.42 3.35
N ILE A 134 -17.97 -11.61 2.93
CA ILE A 134 -17.08 -11.83 1.78
C ILE A 134 -17.71 -11.25 0.51
N LEU A 135 -18.96 -11.64 0.19
CA LEU A 135 -19.68 -11.17 -1.00
C LEU A 135 -19.89 -9.66 -1.01
N LYS A 136 -20.04 -9.03 0.15
CA LYS A 136 -20.18 -7.58 0.29
C LYS A 136 -18.85 -6.86 0.03
N ILE A 137 -17.74 -7.38 0.57
CA ILE A 137 -16.45 -6.68 0.59
C ILE A 137 -15.66 -6.92 -0.69
N THR A 138 -15.72 -8.11 -1.28
CA THR A 138 -14.91 -8.47 -2.45
C THR A 138 -15.15 -7.56 -3.67
N PRO A 139 -16.39 -7.24 -4.08
CA PRO A 139 -16.65 -6.31 -5.19
C PRO A 139 -16.11 -4.89 -4.91
N VAL A 140 -16.27 -4.42 -3.66
CA VAL A 140 -15.73 -3.12 -3.25
C VAL A 140 -14.21 -3.10 -3.29
N SER A 141 -13.56 -4.22 -2.92
CA SER A 141 -12.11 -4.36 -3.03
C SER A 141 -11.64 -4.31 -4.50
N VAL A 142 -12.36 -4.97 -5.41
CA VAL A 142 -12.05 -4.94 -6.85
C VAL A 142 -12.22 -3.53 -7.40
N PHE A 143 -13.31 -2.86 -7.09
CA PHE A 143 -13.54 -1.48 -7.52
C PHE A 143 -12.49 -0.51 -6.96
N SER A 144 -12.24 -0.55 -5.66
CA SER A 144 -11.25 0.33 -5.02
C SER A 144 -9.82 0.03 -5.47
N GLY A 145 -9.49 -1.25 -5.70
CA GLY A 145 -8.22 -1.67 -6.29
C GLY A 145 -8.06 -1.15 -7.73
N GLY A 146 -9.17 -1.10 -8.49
CA GLY A 146 -9.22 -0.48 -9.80
C GLY A 146 -8.86 1.00 -9.78
N LEU A 147 -9.36 1.74 -8.80
CA LEU A 147 -9.01 3.15 -8.63
C LEU A 147 -7.52 3.35 -8.36
N VAL A 148 -6.91 2.52 -7.50
CA VAL A 148 -5.46 2.59 -7.22
C VAL A 148 -4.63 2.27 -8.44
N SER A 149 -5.04 1.25 -9.20
CA SER A 149 -4.30 0.84 -10.39
C SER A 149 -4.38 1.86 -11.53
N THR A 150 -5.37 2.75 -11.52
CA THR A 150 -5.56 3.77 -12.56
C THR A 150 -5.01 5.13 -12.16
N LEU A 151 -5.09 5.50 -10.89
CA LEU A 151 -4.64 6.79 -10.36
C LEU A 151 -3.22 6.69 -9.79
N PRO A 152 -2.27 7.50 -10.26
CA PRO A 152 -0.93 7.52 -9.69
C PRO A 152 -0.94 8.09 -8.27
N ALA A 153 0.09 7.74 -7.49
CA ALA A 153 0.28 8.20 -6.10
C ALA A 153 -0.82 7.81 -5.09
N LEU A 154 -1.80 7.02 -5.47
CA LEU A 154 -2.76 6.43 -4.54
C LEU A 154 -2.24 5.07 -4.05
N GLY A 155 -2.04 4.96 -2.74
CA GLY A 155 -1.72 3.69 -2.09
C GLY A 155 -2.96 2.89 -1.71
N SER A 156 -2.78 1.60 -1.41
CA SER A 156 -3.88 0.70 -1.01
C SER A 156 -4.58 1.14 0.27
N SER A 157 -3.89 1.82 1.18
CA SER A 157 -4.49 2.36 2.41
C SER A 157 -5.49 3.49 2.12
N GLN A 158 -5.15 4.40 1.18
CA GLN A 158 -6.08 5.46 0.75
C GLN A 158 -7.27 4.88 0.01
N ALA A 159 -7.02 3.91 -0.89
CA ALA A 159 -8.11 3.21 -1.58
C ALA A 159 -9.03 2.47 -0.61
N THR A 160 -8.47 1.88 0.46
CA THR A 160 -9.29 1.26 1.51
C THR A 160 -10.16 2.30 2.19
N ILE A 161 -9.63 3.49 2.50
CA ILE A 161 -10.39 4.59 3.10
C ILE A 161 -11.50 5.05 2.12
N LEU A 162 -11.19 5.23 0.84
CA LEU A 162 -12.17 5.59 -0.18
C LEU A 162 -13.23 4.49 -0.34
N GLY A 163 -12.83 3.23 -0.37
CA GLY A 163 -13.76 2.09 -0.42
C GLY A 163 -14.72 2.02 0.79
N THR A 164 -14.30 2.50 1.98
CA THR A 164 -15.20 2.57 3.14
C THR A 164 -16.37 3.53 2.94
N VAL A 165 -16.25 4.49 2.02
CA VAL A 165 -17.33 5.44 1.71
C VAL A 165 -18.49 4.74 1.01
N LEU A 166 -18.19 3.71 0.21
CA LEU A 166 -19.21 2.90 -0.48
C LEU A 166 -19.98 2.00 0.50
N LEU A 167 -19.42 1.79 1.70
CA LEU A 167 -19.98 0.94 2.73
C LEU A 167 -20.46 1.80 3.90
N LYS A 168 -21.75 1.87 4.16
CA LYS A 168 -22.34 2.71 5.23
C LYS A 168 -21.78 2.43 6.62
N LYS A 169 -21.48 1.15 6.90
CA LYS A 169 -20.83 0.69 8.16
C LYS A 169 -19.87 -0.43 7.81
N ILE A 170 -18.67 -0.37 8.37
CA ILE A 170 -17.63 -1.36 8.18
C ILE A 170 -17.03 -1.78 9.54
N THR A 171 -16.92 -3.07 9.75
CA THR A 171 -16.25 -3.65 10.92
C THR A 171 -14.74 -3.71 10.71
N SER A 172 -13.98 -3.86 11.81
CA SER A 172 -12.51 -4.03 11.70
C SER A 172 -12.13 -5.29 10.89
N LYS A 173 -12.95 -6.34 10.93
CA LYS A 173 -12.77 -7.57 10.13
C LYS A 173 -12.94 -7.28 8.64
N GLU A 174 -14.04 -6.64 8.27
CA GLU A 174 -14.34 -6.24 6.88
C GLU A 174 -13.26 -5.29 6.33
N PHE A 175 -12.73 -4.39 7.15
CA PHE A 175 -11.62 -3.51 6.77
C PHE A 175 -10.34 -4.29 6.42
N LEU A 176 -9.98 -5.32 7.20
CA LEU A 176 -8.81 -6.16 6.94
C LEU A 176 -9.00 -7.02 5.68
N LEU A 177 -10.20 -7.58 5.47
CA LEU A 177 -10.58 -8.26 4.23
C LEU A 177 -10.39 -7.36 3.01
N MET A 178 -10.94 -6.15 3.09
CA MET A 178 -10.89 -5.17 1.99
C MET A 178 -9.45 -4.75 1.69
N MET A 179 -8.64 -4.47 2.71
CA MET A 179 -7.24 -4.06 2.55
C MET A 179 -6.40 -5.15 1.86
N GLY A 180 -6.57 -6.43 2.27
CA GLY A 180 -5.93 -7.56 1.61
C GLY A 180 -6.36 -7.69 0.15
N GLY A 181 -7.67 -7.59 -0.11
CA GLY A 181 -8.22 -7.65 -1.45
C GLY A 181 -7.71 -6.55 -2.37
N ILE A 182 -7.69 -5.30 -1.93
CA ILE A 182 -7.22 -4.15 -2.72
C ILE A 182 -5.76 -4.32 -3.15
N ASN A 183 -4.88 -4.79 -2.26
CA ASN A 183 -3.47 -5.01 -2.60
C ASN A 183 -3.32 -6.03 -3.73
N THR A 184 -4.05 -7.13 -3.65
CA THR A 184 -3.99 -8.20 -4.66
C THR A 184 -4.60 -7.78 -5.98
N VAL A 185 -5.75 -7.12 -5.96
CA VAL A 185 -6.41 -6.56 -7.15
C VAL A 185 -5.50 -5.55 -7.85
N ASN A 186 -4.85 -4.65 -7.11
CA ASN A 186 -3.92 -3.68 -7.67
C ASN A 186 -2.77 -4.38 -8.45
N PHE A 187 -2.28 -5.52 -7.95
CA PHE A 187 -1.27 -6.30 -8.65
C PHE A 187 -1.81 -6.90 -9.95
N VAL A 188 -2.97 -7.55 -9.93
CA VAL A 188 -3.61 -8.13 -11.13
C VAL A 188 -3.92 -7.05 -12.18
N LEU A 189 -4.47 -5.92 -11.74
CA LEU A 189 -4.80 -4.80 -12.62
C LEU A 189 -3.56 -4.14 -13.23
N SER A 190 -2.38 -4.26 -12.60
CA SER A 190 -1.14 -3.81 -13.21
C SER A 190 -0.79 -4.59 -14.48
N PHE A 191 -1.10 -5.89 -14.54
CA PHE A 191 -0.95 -6.68 -15.78
C PHE A 191 -1.98 -6.29 -16.83
N ILE A 192 -3.23 -6.03 -16.40
CA ILE A 192 -4.27 -5.51 -17.32
C ILE A 192 -3.84 -4.15 -17.89
N SER A 193 -3.31 -3.25 -17.05
CA SER A 193 -2.82 -1.95 -17.48
C SER A 193 -1.67 -2.08 -18.48
N LEU A 194 -0.72 -2.99 -18.23
CA LEU A 194 0.38 -3.25 -19.16
C LEU A 194 -0.11 -3.78 -20.50
N TYR A 195 -1.10 -4.71 -20.49
CA TYR A 195 -1.65 -5.28 -21.73
C TYR A 195 -2.51 -4.29 -22.53
N VAL A 196 -3.29 -3.42 -21.85
CA VAL A 196 -4.31 -2.56 -22.50
C VAL A 196 -3.76 -1.22 -22.92
N ILE A 197 -2.93 -0.60 -22.07
CA ILE A 197 -2.47 0.79 -22.19
C ILE A 197 -0.94 0.91 -22.17
N ASP A 198 -0.23 -0.20 -22.22
CA ASP A 198 1.24 -0.28 -22.22
C ASP A 198 1.89 0.49 -21.06
N LYS A 199 1.24 0.48 -19.89
CA LYS A 199 1.73 1.14 -18.67
C LYS A 199 1.86 0.16 -17.52
N ALA A 200 3.10 -0.10 -17.12
CA ALA A 200 3.40 -0.84 -15.91
C ALA A 200 3.14 0.02 -14.67
N ARG A 201 2.50 -0.56 -13.64
CA ARG A 201 2.05 0.16 -12.43
C ARG A 201 2.74 -0.30 -11.14
N ASN A 202 3.51 -1.37 -11.19
CA ASN A 202 4.32 -1.83 -10.07
C ASN A 202 5.69 -2.32 -10.55
N GLY A 203 6.67 -2.39 -9.64
CA GLY A 203 8.06 -2.71 -9.99
C GLY A 203 8.25 -4.06 -10.67
N ALA A 204 7.49 -5.10 -10.28
CA ALA A 204 7.59 -6.41 -10.91
C ALA A 204 7.10 -6.37 -12.37
N VAL A 205 5.99 -5.66 -12.63
CA VAL A 205 5.44 -5.50 -13.97
C VAL A 205 6.32 -4.57 -14.83
N VAL A 206 6.98 -3.58 -14.22
CA VAL A 206 8.03 -2.77 -14.89
C VAL A 206 9.19 -3.67 -15.34
N GLY A 207 9.69 -4.54 -14.46
CA GLY A 207 10.75 -5.49 -14.84
C GLY A 207 10.34 -6.41 -16.01
N ILE A 208 9.10 -6.89 -16.01
CA ILE A 208 8.56 -7.70 -17.12
C ILE A 208 8.48 -6.89 -18.41
N SER A 209 8.02 -5.62 -18.35
CA SER A 209 7.93 -4.75 -19.54
C SER A 209 9.29 -4.41 -20.14
N GLN A 210 10.36 -4.45 -19.35
CA GLN A 210 11.73 -4.26 -19.85
C GLN A 210 12.28 -5.49 -20.56
N ILE A 211 11.79 -6.70 -20.22
CA ILE A 211 12.22 -7.97 -20.83
C ILE A 211 11.39 -8.26 -22.08
N LEU A 212 10.09 -7.96 -22.03
CA LEU A 212 9.16 -8.21 -23.12
C LEU A 212 8.81 -6.92 -23.83
N GLU A 213 9.25 -6.75 -25.06
CA GLU A 213 8.98 -5.55 -25.89
C GLU A 213 7.47 -5.34 -26.13
N LYS A 214 6.72 -6.43 -26.32
CA LYS A 214 5.27 -6.40 -26.49
C LYS A 214 4.58 -7.54 -25.73
N ILE A 215 3.50 -7.21 -25.06
CA ILE A 215 2.66 -8.18 -24.37
C ILE A 215 1.55 -8.65 -25.32
N THR A 216 1.63 -9.90 -25.74
CA THR A 216 0.58 -10.55 -26.51
C THR A 216 -0.53 -11.08 -25.60
N LEU A 217 -1.68 -11.44 -26.20
CA LEU A 217 -2.77 -12.07 -25.46
C LEU A 217 -2.31 -13.37 -24.75
N ASN A 218 -1.46 -14.17 -25.39
CA ASN A 218 -0.92 -15.39 -24.80
C ASN A 218 -0.08 -15.09 -23.55
N HIS A 219 0.82 -14.11 -23.63
CA HIS A 219 1.59 -13.67 -22.47
C HIS A 219 0.67 -13.21 -21.33
N PHE A 220 -0.37 -12.45 -21.64
CA PHE A 220 -1.33 -11.96 -20.67
C PHE A 220 -2.10 -13.08 -19.96
N ILE A 221 -2.58 -14.08 -20.70
CA ILE A 221 -3.26 -15.26 -20.13
C ILE A 221 -2.30 -16.05 -19.23
N ILE A 222 -1.05 -16.25 -19.65
CA ILE A 222 -0.03 -16.91 -18.85
C ILE A 222 0.20 -16.14 -17.54
N PHE A 223 0.31 -14.80 -17.58
CA PHE A 223 0.48 -14.00 -16.37
C PHE A 223 -0.70 -14.11 -15.41
N LEU A 224 -1.94 -14.14 -15.93
CA LEU A 224 -3.11 -14.35 -15.08
C LEU A 224 -3.11 -15.75 -14.43
N ALA A 225 -2.72 -16.78 -15.18
CA ALA A 225 -2.58 -18.14 -14.63
C ALA A 225 -1.49 -18.18 -13.54
N ILE A 226 -0.35 -17.55 -13.78
CA ILE A 226 0.73 -17.44 -12.79
C ILE A 226 0.23 -16.67 -11.54
N CYS A 227 -0.52 -15.59 -11.69
CA CYS A 227 -1.12 -14.86 -10.56
C CYS A 227 -2.03 -15.75 -9.71
N MET A 228 -2.85 -16.61 -10.35
CA MET A 228 -3.72 -17.54 -9.64
C MET A 228 -2.93 -18.58 -8.86
N ILE A 229 -1.96 -19.22 -9.51
CA ILE A 229 -1.11 -20.26 -8.89
C ILE A 229 -0.28 -19.66 -7.76
N SER A 230 0.46 -18.58 -8.03
CA SER A 230 1.31 -17.92 -7.04
C SER A 230 0.50 -17.31 -5.88
N GLY A 231 -0.69 -16.78 -6.16
CA GLY A 231 -1.61 -16.28 -5.15
C GLY A 231 -2.10 -17.39 -4.22
N GLY A 232 -2.41 -18.59 -4.75
CA GLY A 232 -2.77 -19.76 -3.96
C GLY A 232 -1.60 -20.25 -3.08
N VAL A 233 -0.41 -20.39 -3.65
CA VAL A 233 0.80 -20.78 -2.91
C VAL A 233 1.15 -19.75 -1.84
N ALA A 234 1.12 -18.47 -2.18
CA ALA A 234 1.38 -17.39 -1.24
C ALA A 234 0.39 -17.37 -0.07
N ALA A 235 -0.88 -17.65 -0.32
CA ALA A 235 -1.91 -17.72 0.72
C ALA A 235 -1.63 -18.84 1.72
N ILE A 236 -1.33 -20.05 1.24
CA ILE A 236 -0.98 -21.20 2.09
C ILE A 236 0.28 -20.89 2.90
N SER A 237 1.33 -20.41 2.23
CA SER A 237 2.60 -20.04 2.85
C SER A 237 2.42 -18.96 3.91
N THR A 238 1.62 -17.91 3.63
CA THR A 238 1.35 -16.81 4.56
C THR A 238 0.63 -17.32 5.81
N ILE A 239 -0.39 -18.18 5.67
CA ILE A 239 -1.10 -18.76 6.82
C ILE A 239 -0.16 -19.63 7.65
N HIS A 240 0.70 -20.42 7.00
CA HIS A 240 1.66 -21.27 7.71
C HIS A 240 2.71 -20.43 8.45
N LEU A 241 3.35 -19.48 7.76
CA LEU A 241 4.33 -18.59 8.37
C LEU A 241 3.73 -17.75 9.49
N SER A 242 2.48 -17.28 9.35
CA SER A 242 1.84 -16.51 10.42
C SER A 242 1.69 -17.28 11.72
N LYS A 243 1.50 -18.61 11.70
CA LYS A 243 1.50 -19.45 12.91
C LYS A 243 2.89 -19.47 13.55
N ILE A 244 3.93 -19.64 12.74
CA ILE A 244 5.33 -19.66 13.22
C ILE A 244 5.68 -18.31 13.85
N PHE A 245 5.41 -17.21 13.14
CA PHE A 245 5.66 -15.86 13.65
C PHE A 245 4.84 -15.54 14.90
N SER A 246 3.59 -15.99 14.99
CA SER A 246 2.75 -15.80 16.19
C SER A 246 3.37 -16.46 17.43
N TYR A 247 4.06 -17.58 17.26
CA TYR A 247 4.76 -18.24 18.36
C TYR A 247 6.03 -17.49 18.78
N TYR A 248 6.81 -17.02 17.81
CA TYR A 248 8.11 -16.39 18.08
C TYR A 248 7.99 -14.92 18.48
N ILE A 249 7.00 -14.16 17.97
CA ILE A 249 6.90 -12.71 18.17
C ILE A 249 6.81 -12.30 19.65
N SER A 250 6.22 -13.16 20.51
CA SER A 250 6.13 -12.92 21.95
C SER A 250 7.43 -13.17 22.71
N LYS A 251 8.41 -13.83 22.06
CA LYS A 251 9.72 -14.18 22.63
C LYS A 251 10.82 -13.21 22.20
N ILE A 252 10.59 -12.48 21.11
CA ILE A 252 11.57 -11.56 20.56
C ILE A 252 11.49 -10.23 21.32
N ASN A 253 12.64 -9.72 21.71
CA ASN A 253 12.71 -8.36 22.23
C ASN A 253 12.43 -7.40 21.06
N TYR A 254 11.25 -6.77 21.12
CA TYR A 254 10.78 -5.89 20.05
C TYR A 254 11.74 -4.70 19.81
N GLN A 255 12.39 -4.18 20.85
CA GLN A 255 13.34 -3.08 20.73
C GLN A 255 14.56 -3.49 19.92
N ILE A 256 15.14 -4.67 20.21
CA ILE A 256 16.29 -5.20 19.46
C ILE A 256 15.90 -5.43 18.01
N LEU A 257 14.74 -6.04 17.75
CA LEU A 257 14.24 -6.25 16.39
C LEU A 257 14.07 -4.93 15.62
N ALA A 258 13.43 -3.93 16.24
CA ALA A 258 13.20 -2.64 15.61
C ALA A 258 14.52 -1.91 15.31
N LEU A 259 15.47 -1.90 16.26
CA LEU A 259 16.80 -1.32 16.07
C LEU A 259 17.58 -2.03 14.96
N SER A 260 17.55 -3.37 14.92
CA SER A 260 18.20 -4.14 13.86
C SER A 260 17.63 -3.81 12.47
N ILE A 261 16.30 -3.66 12.37
CA ILE A 261 15.66 -3.28 11.10
C ILE A 261 16.04 -1.84 10.72
N ILE A 262 16.05 -0.89 11.66
CA ILE A 262 16.45 0.50 11.40
C ILE A 262 17.91 0.54 10.91
N ALA A 263 18.82 -0.16 11.61
CA ALA A 263 20.24 -0.23 11.22
C ALA A 263 20.40 -0.86 9.83
N PHE A 264 19.66 -1.92 9.53
CA PHE A 264 19.70 -2.58 8.24
C PHE A 264 19.18 -1.68 7.11
N ILE A 265 18.07 -0.95 7.33
CA ILE A 265 17.56 0.04 6.36
C ILE A 265 18.58 1.15 6.14
N ALA A 266 19.14 1.71 7.21
CA ALA A 266 20.15 2.77 7.12
C ALA A 266 21.40 2.31 6.35
N PHE A 267 21.86 1.08 6.60
CA PHE A 267 22.98 0.47 5.87
C PHE A 267 22.64 0.30 4.38
N LEU A 268 21.47 -0.25 4.04
CA LEU A 268 21.05 -0.41 2.64
C LEU A 268 20.90 0.94 1.93
N VAL A 269 20.35 1.96 2.60
CA VAL A 269 20.22 3.30 2.01
C VAL A 269 21.59 3.91 1.71
N LEU A 270 22.56 3.77 2.63
CA LEU A 270 23.94 4.23 2.41
C LEU A 270 24.58 3.49 1.23
N LEU A 271 24.32 2.21 1.10
CA LEU A 271 24.91 1.37 0.05
C LEU A 271 24.33 1.66 -1.33
N ILE A 272 23.00 1.86 -1.43
CA ILE A 272 22.27 2.03 -2.71
C ILE A 272 22.21 3.50 -3.10
N SER A 273 21.78 4.39 -2.18
CA SER A 273 21.47 5.79 -2.49
C SER A 273 22.56 6.76 -1.96
N GLY A 274 23.61 6.24 -1.35
CA GLY A 274 24.74 7.01 -0.84
C GLY A 274 24.38 7.97 0.30
N PHE A 275 25.29 8.92 0.55
CA PHE A 275 25.15 9.88 1.64
C PHE A 275 23.92 10.78 1.53
N TYR A 276 23.60 11.24 0.33
CA TYR A 276 22.39 12.07 0.11
C TYR A 276 21.11 11.30 0.37
N GLY A 277 21.06 10.00 0.00
CA GLY A 277 19.95 9.13 0.36
C GLY A 277 19.80 9.00 1.88
N PHE A 278 20.89 8.94 2.62
CA PHE A 278 20.85 8.89 4.08
C PHE A 278 20.31 10.18 4.71
N LEU A 279 20.66 11.34 4.18
CA LEU A 279 20.07 12.61 4.62
C LEU A 279 18.56 12.66 4.36
N ILE A 280 18.10 12.17 3.20
CA ILE A 280 16.69 12.05 2.87
C ILE A 280 15.98 11.09 3.84
N LEU A 281 16.61 9.96 4.17
CA LEU A 281 16.08 9.01 5.16
C LEU A 281 15.85 9.69 6.51
N ILE A 282 16.83 10.44 7.02
CA ILE A 282 16.75 11.16 8.29
C ILE A 282 15.62 12.20 8.24
N THR A 283 15.64 13.08 7.23
CA THR A 283 14.63 14.13 7.06
C THR A 283 13.22 13.54 6.93
N GLY A 284 13.08 12.51 6.10
CA GLY A 284 11.82 11.77 5.94
C GLY A 284 11.35 11.14 7.25
N THR A 285 12.28 10.62 8.06
CA THR A 285 11.96 10.04 9.36
C THR A 285 11.37 11.09 10.31
N PHE A 286 11.98 12.27 10.42
CA PHE A 286 11.44 13.35 11.27
C PHE A 286 10.06 13.82 10.80
N ILE A 287 9.85 14.00 9.50
CA ILE A 287 8.53 14.33 8.96
C ILE A 287 7.53 13.20 9.24
N GLY A 288 7.94 11.94 9.07
CA GLY A 288 7.09 10.76 9.28
C GLY A 288 6.64 10.53 10.73
N ILE A 289 7.38 11.07 11.71
CA ILE A 289 7.04 11.00 13.13
C ILE A 289 5.86 11.93 13.46
N ILE A 290 5.77 13.09 12.82
CA ILE A 290 4.77 14.14 13.15
C ILE A 290 3.32 13.60 13.14
N PRO A 291 2.84 12.88 12.11
CA PRO A 291 1.47 12.39 12.11
C PRO A 291 1.13 11.53 13.32
N THR A 292 2.05 10.65 13.69
CA THR A 292 1.80 9.72 14.81
C THR A 292 1.77 10.45 16.16
N LEU A 293 2.70 11.38 16.41
CA LEU A 293 2.71 12.17 17.64
C LEU A 293 1.48 13.07 17.77
N LYS A 294 0.96 13.55 16.65
CA LYS A 294 -0.22 14.44 16.63
C LYS A 294 -1.54 13.72 16.39
N ASN A 295 -1.51 12.37 16.31
CA ASN A 295 -2.68 11.53 16.04
C ASN A 295 -3.42 11.91 14.73
N ILE A 296 -2.66 12.25 13.68
CA ILE A 296 -3.15 12.53 12.33
C ILE A 296 -2.91 11.32 11.44
N GLY A 297 -3.72 11.18 10.39
CA GLY A 297 -3.57 10.08 9.44
C GLY A 297 -2.23 10.11 8.70
N LYS A 298 -1.48 9.00 8.72
CA LYS A 298 -0.20 8.87 7.96
C LYS A 298 -0.37 8.96 6.45
N HIS A 299 -1.58 8.84 5.94
CA HIS A 299 -1.86 8.97 4.50
C HIS A 299 -1.53 10.37 3.95
N HIS A 300 -1.47 11.41 4.79
CA HIS A 300 -1.01 12.73 4.39
C HIS A 300 0.46 12.78 3.97
N LEU A 301 1.30 11.84 4.44
CA LEU A 301 2.70 11.69 4.00
C LEU A 301 2.83 11.31 2.51
N MET A 302 1.75 10.82 1.87
CA MET A 302 1.74 10.58 0.42
C MET A 302 1.81 11.87 -0.41
N GLY A 303 1.77 13.03 0.23
CA GLY A 303 2.14 14.30 -0.40
C GLY A 303 3.46 14.23 -1.15
N CYS A 304 4.41 13.41 -0.67
CA CYS A 304 5.71 13.19 -1.31
C CYS A 304 5.65 12.66 -2.76
N LEU A 305 4.56 12.00 -3.14
CA LEU A 305 4.31 11.60 -4.53
C LEU A 305 3.23 12.45 -5.20
N MET A 306 2.17 12.79 -4.45
CA MET A 306 1.03 13.50 -5.03
C MET A 306 1.40 14.88 -5.53
N ILE A 307 2.18 15.67 -4.76
CA ILE A 307 2.58 17.02 -5.17
C ILE A 307 3.46 17.01 -6.42
N PRO A 308 4.55 16.22 -6.49
CA PRO A 308 5.35 16.13 -7.72
C PRO A 308 4.53 15.73 -8.96
N ILE A 309 3.61 14.78 -8.81
CA ILE A 309 2.77 14.33 -9.93
C ILE A 309 1.78 15.42 -10.34
N ILE A 310 1.13 16.09 -9.38
CA ILE A 310 0.22 17.22 -9.69
C ILE A 310 0.98 18.30 -10.43
N LEU A 311 2.17 18.69 -9.98
CA LEU A 311 3.00 19.69 -10.65
C LEU A 311 3.42 19.26 -12.05
N PHE A 312 3.84 17.99 -12.22
CA PHE A 312 4.23 17.46 -13.54
C PHE A 312 3.11 17.52 -14.59
N TYR A 313 1.86 17.42 -14.17
CA TYR A 313 0.73 17.51 -15.11
C TYR A 313 0.16 18.92 -15.26
N LEU A 314 0.50 19.86 -14.35
CA LEU A 314 0.04 21.25 -14.42
C LEU A 314 1.03 22.16 -15.18
N LEU A 315 2.32 21.82 -15.13
CA LEU A 315 3.41 22.53 -15.82
C LEU A 315 3.75 21.86 -17.14
#